data_e6b86625163d660064a0f267610aa4a0
#
_entry.id   e6b86625163d660064a0f267610aa4a0
#
_cell.length_a   1.000
_cell.length_b   1.000
_cell.length_c   1.000
_cell.angle_alpha   90.00
_cell.angle_beta   90.00
_cell.angle_gamma   90.00
#
_symmetry.space_group_name_H-M   'P 1'
#
loop_
_entity.id
_entity.type
_entity.pdbx_description
1 polymer ?
#
loop_
_entity_poly.entity_id
_entity_poly.type
_entity_poly.pdbx_seq_one_letter_code
_entity_poly.pdbx_strand_id
1 'polypeptide(L)'
;GLWPMGTLGWPEDNIALEQYFPTSTLVTGQDILFFWVARMIMMQLAVRDEIPFDTVYLHGLVRDAKGKKMSKSTGNVIDPIDIIDEFGADALRFTNAAMASIGGVLKLDTQRIAGYRNFGTKLWNAARFASLNEANFGTSVPSTNETINRWIVGETVKTLNEVNVGFDQFRFNDAAHALYSFIWG
;
A
#
# COMPACT_ATOMS: atom_id res chain seq x y z
N GLY A 1 9.08 16.90 15.91
CA GLY A 1 8.09 16.75 16.98
C GLY A 1 6.88 17.65 16.81
N LEU A 2 7.07 18.95 16.53
CA LEU A 2 5.95 19.92 16.43
C LEU A 2 5.35 20.07 15.02
N TRP A 3 5.96 19.48 14.02
CA TRP A 3 5.54 19.61 12.61
C TRP A 3 4.06 19.30 12.35
N PRO A 4 3.49 18.21 12.87
CA PRO A 4 2.10 17.85 12.55
C PRO A 4 1.08 18.92 12.92
N MET A 5 1.29 19.61 14.02
CA MET A 5 0.38 20.69 14.48
C MET A 5 0.86 22.08 14.07
N GLY A 6 2.17 22.32 14.02
CA GLY A 6 2.72 23.62 13.65
C GLY A 6 2.39 24.03 12.22
N THR A 7 2.35 23.08 11.29
CA THR A 7 1.95 23.32 9.91
C THR A 7 0.44 23.52 9.73
N LEU A 8 -0.36 23.14 10.72
CA LEU A 8 -1.80 23.32 10.74
C LEU A 8 -2.23 24.60 11.51
N GLY A 9 -1.27 25.44 11.90
CA GLY A 9 -1.51 26.74 12.50
C GLY A 9 -1.46 26.81 14.02
N TRP A 10 -1.09 25.70 14.71
CA TRP A 10 -0.87 25.78 16.17
C TRP A 10 0.16 26.89 16.53
N PRO A 11 -0.02 27.70 17.60
CA PRO A 11 -0.89 27.45 18.77
C PRO A 11 -2.32 27.96 18.63
N GLU A 12 -2.73 28.48 17.49
CA GLU A 12 -4.08 28.97 17.28
C GLU A 12 -5.03 27.81 16.96
N ASP A 13 -6.22 27.82 17.58
CA ASP A 13 -7.26 26.85 17.25
C ASP A 13 -7.92 27.23 15.91
N ASN A 14 -7.95 26.28 14.99
CA ASN A 14 -8.55 26.48 13.68
C ASN A 14 -9.08 25.16 13.10
N ILE A 15 -9.92 25.28 12.08
CA ILE A 15 -10.61 24.13 11.45
C ILE A 15 -9.62 23.09 10.91
N ALA A 16 -8.49 23.52 10.35
CA ALA A 16 -7.49 22.58 9.80
C ALA A 16 -6.84 21.75 10.91
N LEU A 17 -6.56 22.36 12.06
CA LEU A 17 -6.02 21.66 13.21
C LEU A 17 -7.02 20.65 13.78
N GLU A 18 -8.29 21.02 13.93
CA GLU A 18 -9.34 20.12 14.41
C GLU A 18 -9.60 18.94 13.45
N GLN A 19 -9.50 19.18 12.15
CA GLN A 19 -9.79 18.16 11.13
C GLN A 19 -8.66 17.18 10.91
N TYR A 20 -7.39 17.62 10.97
CA TYR A 20 -6.23 16.84 10.55
C TYR A 20 -5.28 16.42 11.67
N PHE A 21 -5.54 16.84 12.89
CA PHE A 21 -4.80 16.44 14.08
C PHE A 21 -5.76 15.95 15.18
N PRO A 22 -5.51 14.78 15.83
CA PRO A 22 -4.43 13.81 15.58
C PRO A 22 -4.51 13.11 14.23
N THR A 23 -3.36 12.58 13.76
CA THR A 23 -3.29 11.78 12.53
C THR A 23 -3.80 10.36 12.81
N SER A 24 -4.51 9.73 11.85
CA SER A 24 -5.03 8.36 12.05
C SER A 24 -3.92 7.32 12.11
N THR A 25 -3.01 7.34 11.14
CA THR A 25 -1.96 6.30 11.01
C THR A 25 -0.61 6.90 10.67
N LEU A 26 0.41 6.54 11.45
CA LEU A 26 1.81 6.80 11.14
C LEU A 26 2.44 5.54 10.52
N VAL A 27 2.95 5.65 9.31
CA VAL A 27 3.71 4.57 8.64
C VAL A 27 5.19 4.82 8.82
N THR A 28 5.93 3.85 9.38
CA THR A 28 7.34 4.02 9.72
C THR A 28 8.11 2.71 9.73
N GLY A 29 9.44 2.79 9.73
CA GLY A 29 10.32 1.64 9.94
C GLY A 29 10.59 1.37 11.42
N GLN A 30 10.78 0.12 11.77
CA GLN A 30 11.11 -0.29 13.14
C GLN A 30 12.40 0.36 13.65
N ASP A 31 13.38 0.60 12.78
CA ASP A 31 14.69 1.16 13.12
C ASP A 31 14.66 2.63 13.57
N ILE A 32 13.60 3.36 13.24
CA ILE A 32 13.43 4.77 13.67
C ILE A 32 12.32 4.97 14.70
N LEU A 33 11.70 3.88 15.18
CA LEU A 33 10.62 3.94 16.16
C LEU A 33 11.05 4.65 17.44
N PHE A 34 12.16 4.24 18.01
CA PHE A 34 12.67 4.79 19.28
C PHE A 34 13.13 6.25 19.17
N PHE A 35 13.77 6.62 18.06
CA PHE A 35 14.34 7.97 17.92
C PHE A 35 13.34 8.99 17.39
N TRP A 36 12.55 8.61 16.37
CA TRP A 36 11.64 9.54 15.71
C TRP A 36 10.22 9.47 16.26
N VAL A 37 9.65 8.28 16.36
CA VAL A 37 8.26 8.12 16.80
C VAL A 37 8.10 8.45 18.27
N ALA A 38 8.99 7.93 19.13
CA ALA A 38 8.98 8.26 20.55
C ALA A 38 9.10 9.78 20.77
N ARG A 39 9.97 10.45 20.01
CA ARG A 39 10.13 11.92 20.10
C ARG A 39 8.85 12.65 19.64
N MET A 40 8.17 12.17 18.60
CA MET A 40 6.89 12.74 18.17
C MET A 40 5.87 12.66 19.32
N ILE A 41 5.70 11.48 19.92
CA ILE A 41 4.77 11.27 21.02
C ILE A 41 5.11 12.14 22.24
N MET A 42 6.37 12.12 22.69
CA MET A 42 6.81 12.88 23.84
C MET A 42 6.59 14.38 23.68
N MET A 43 6.89 14.92 22.49
CA MET A 43 6.73 16.35 22.21
C MET A 43 5.26 16.76 22.16
N GLN A 44 4.40 15.93 21.57
CA GLN A 44 2.96 16.22 21.51
C GLN A 44 2.32 16.17 22.90
N LEU A 45 2.61 15.13 23.67
CA LEU A 45 2.13 15.02 25.05
C LEU A 45 2.59 16.19 25.92
N ALA A 46 3.85 16.63 25.79
CA ALA A 46 4.38 17.76 26.57
C ALA A 46 3.73 19.11 26.22
N VAL A 47 3.28 19.29 24.99
CA VAL A 47 2.79 20.59 24.49
C VAL A 47 1.28 20.68 24.44
N ARG A 48 0.59 19.57 24.10
CA ARG A 48 -0.88 19.53 23.94
C ARG A 48 -1.58 18.55 24.86
N ASP A 49 -0.86 17.67 25.54
CA ASP A 49 -1.42 16.55 26.31
C ASP A 49 -2.27 15.59 25.44
N GLU A 50 -1.92 15.47 24.17
CA GLU A 50 -2.63 14.63 23.19
C GLU A 50 -1.67 13.66 22.50
N ILE A 51 -2.17 12.46 22.16
CA ILE A 51 -1.45 11.47 21.36
C ILE A 51 -1.51 11.90 19.88
N PRO A 52 -0.39 11.98 19.16
CA PRO A 52 -0.36 12.54 17.80
C PRO A 52 -0.96 11.63 16.71
N PHE A 53 -1.17 10.33 16.98
CA PHE A 53 -1.71 9.35 16.04
C PHE A 53 -2.23 8.11 16.75
N ASP A 54 -3.29 7.49 16.21
CA ASP A 54 -3.93 6.33 16.83
C ASP A 54 -3.16 5.04 16.58
N THR A 55 -2.62 4.90 15.38
CA THR A 55 -1.98 3.66 14.91
C THR A 55 -0.58 3.93 14.40
N VAL A 56 0.37 3.05 14.75
CA VAL A 56 1.71 3.01 14.17
C VAL A 56 1.86 1.74 13.35
N TYR A 57 1.91 1.88 12.02
CA TYR A 57 2.16 0.78 11.11
C TYR A 57 3.67 0.64 10.85
N LEU A 58 4.23 -0.50 11.25
CA LEU A 58 5.64 -0.81 11.04
C LEU A 58 5.82 -1.59 9.73
N HIS A 59 6.31 -0.89 8.70
CA HIS A 59 6.61 -1.53 7.41
C HIS A 59 7.89 -2.35 7.47
N GLY A 60 7.99 -3.36 6.60
CA GLY A 60 9.21 -4.14 6.40
C GLY A 60 10.34 -3.29 5.82
N LEU A 61 11.59 -3.58 6.19
CA LEU A 61 12.76 -2.93 5.61
C LEU A 61 13.14 -3.57 4.28
N VAL A 62 13.36 -2.73 3.26
CA VAL A 62 13.80 -3.19 1.95
C VAL A 62 15.28 -3.60 2.02
N ARG A 63 15.57 -4.80 1.53
CA ARG A 63 16.93 -5.35 1.41
C ARG A 63 17.19 -5.76 -0.03
N ASP A 64 18.46 -5.94 -0.38
CA ASP A 64 18.84 -6.47 -1.70
C ASP A 64 18.34 -7.93 -1.88
N ALA A 65 18.49 -8.46 -3.10
CA ALA A 65 18.08 -9.83 -3.43
C ALA A 65 18.74 -10.91 -2.55
N LYS A 66 19.92 -10.62 -2.00
CA LYS A 66 20.66 -11.50 -1.06
C LYS A 66 20.21 -11.32 0.40
N GLY A 67 19.31 -10.38 0.67
CA GLY A 67 18.83 -10.07 2.01
C GLY A 67 19.76 -9.15 2.81
N LYS A 68 20.76 -8.52 2.18
CA LYS A 68 21.67 -7.59 2.84
C LYS A 68 21.06 -6.19 2.91
N LYS A 69 21.31 -5.46 4.00
CA LYS A 69 20.88 -4.06 4.14
C LYS A 69 21.50 -3.23 3.02
N MET A 70 20.68 -2.45 2.33
CA MET A 70 21.14 -1.52 1.31
C MET A 70 21.85 -0.32 1.95
N SER A 71 23.00 0.04 1.41
CA SER A 71 23.73 1.26 1.81
C SER A 71 24.56 1.79 0.64
N LYS A 72 24.73 3.12 0.60
CA LYS A 72 25.57 3.77 -0.42
C LYS A 72 27.01 3.28 -0.36
N SER A 73 27.53 3.01 0.84
CA SER A 73 28.91 2.51 1.04
C SER A 73 29.10 1.08 0.53
N THR A 74 28.04 0.28 0.46
CA THR A 74 28.09 -1.10 -0.06
C THR A 74 27.83 -1.15 -1.57
N GLY A 75 27.31 -0.07 -2.16
CA GLY A 75 27.00 0.01 -3.59
C GLY A 75 25.82 -0.86 -4.05
N ASN A 76 24.99 -1.34 -3.11
CA ASN A 76 23.84 -2.20 -3.37
C ASN A 76 22.49 -1.46 -3.25
N VAL A 77 22.52 -0.13 -3.28
CA VAL A 77 21.31 0.69 -3.28
C VAL A 77 20.67 0.63 -4.66
N ILE A 78 19.38 0.35 -4.69
CA ILE A 78 18.56 0.41 -5.90
C ILE A 78 17.78 1.71 -5.84
N ASP A 79 17.95 2.57 -6.85
CA ASP A 79 17.17 3.80 -6.95
C ASP A 79 15.74 3.45 -7.39
N PRO A 80 14.72 3.84 -6.63
CA PRO A 80 13.33 3.60 -7.03
C PRO A 80 12.96 4.29 -8.34
N ILE A 81 13.62 5.39 -8.72
CA ILE A 81 13.37 6.09 -9.98
C ILE A 81 13.82 5.22 -11.16
N ASP A 82 15.01 4.60 -11.08
CA ASP A 82 15.50 3.69 -12.13
C ASP A 82 14.52 2.52 -12.34
N ILE A 83 13.97 1.98 -11.25
CA ILE A 83 12.95 0.92 -11.31
C ILE A 83 11.65 1.42 -11.94
N ILE A 84 11.22 2.64 -11.62
CA ILE A 84 10.02 3.25 -12.21
C ILE A 84 10.20 3.47 -13.71
N ASP A 85 11.36 3.95 -14.12
CA ASP A 85 11.67 4.20 -15.54
C ASP A 85 11.70 2.89 -16.34
N GLU A 86 12.19 1.79 -15.77
CA GLU A 86 12.28 0.50 -16.44
C GLU A 86 10.98 -0.31 -16.42
N PHE A 87 10.29 -0.36 -15.26
CA PHE A 87 9.14 -1.27 -15.04
C PHE A 87 7.80 -0.56 -14.86
N GLY A 88 7.80 0.74 -14.62
CA GLY A 88 6.62 1.53 -14.28
C GLY A 88 6.36 1.63 -12.79
N ALA A 89 5.74 2.74 -12.37
CA ALA A 89 5.42 3.02 -10.97
C ALA A 89 4.47 1.99 -10.37
N ASP A 90 3.48 1.53 -11.14
CA ASP A 90 2.49 0.55 -10.67
C ASP A 90 3.13 -0.79 -10.34
N ALA A 91 4.11 -1.25 -11.15
CA ALA A 91 4.84 -2.48 -10.90
C ALA A 91 5.63 -2.42 -9.58
N LEU A 92 6.33 -1.32 -9.32
CA LEU A 92 7.06 -1.12 -8.08
C LEU A 92 6.12 -1.05 -6.87
N ARG A 93 5.04 -0.27 -6.97
CA ARG A 93 4.05 -0.11 -5.89
C ARG A 93 3.36 -1.43 -5.56
N PHE A 94 2.92 -2.18 -6.58
CA PHE A 94 2.30 -3.48 -6.39
C PHE A 94 3.28 -4.49 -5.78
N THR A 95 4.56 -4.48 -6.22
CA THR A 95 5.61 -5.32 -5.64
C THR A 95 5.76 -5.03 -4.14
N ASN A 96 5.82 -3.76 -3.76
CA ASN A 96 5.95 -3.38 -2.36
C ASN A 96 4.73 -3.85 -1.54
N ALA A 97 3.52 -3.67 -2.04
CA ALA A 97 2.30 -4.15 -1.38
C ALA A 97 2.27 -5.68 -1.26
N ALA A 98 2.54 -6.40 -2.35
CA ALA A 98 2.53 -7.87 -2.38
C ALA A 98 3.60 -8.52 -1.50
N MET A 99 4.70 -7.81 -1.24
CA MET A 99 5.79 -8.28 -0.38
C MET A 99 5.73 -7.70 1.03
N ALA A 100 4.79 -6.79 1.31
CA ALA A 100 4.62 -6.19 2.63
C ALA A 100 4.11 -7.23 3.61
N SER A 101 4.96 -7.65 4.54
CA SER A 101 4.56 -8.44 5.69
C SER A 101 4.82 -7.65 6.97
N ILE A 102 3.91 -7.71 7.92
CA ILE A 102 4.04 -7.01 9.20
C ILE A 102 5.33 -7.46 9.89
N GLY A 103 6.25 -6.53 10.14
CA GLY A 103 7.56 -6.81 10.77
C GLY A 103 8.53 -7.63 9.91
N GLY A 104 8.23 -7.85 8.64
CA GLY A 104 9.02 -8.67 7.72
C GLY A 104 10.18 -7.92 7.06
N VAL A 105 10.93 -8.66 6.25
CA VAL A 105 12.00 -8.14 5.40
C VAL A 105 11.56 -8.26 3.94
N LEU A 106 11.60 -7.15 3.21
CA LEU A 106 11.28 -7.09 1.80
C LEU A 106 12.58 -7.25 1.00
N LYS A 107 12.77 -8.43 0.37
CA LYS A 107 13.90 -8.65 -0.56
C LYS A 107 13.48 -8.20 -1.95
N LEU A 108 14.01 -7.07 -2.38
CA LEU A 108 13.70 -6.51 -3.69
C LEU A 108 14.40 -7.33 -4.78
N ASP A 109 13.59 -7.84 -5.72
CA ASP A 109 14.03 -8.63 -6.85
C ASP A 109 13.39 -8.09 -8.14
N THR A 110 14.22 -7.73 -9.10
CA THR A 110 13.78 -7.15 -10.39
C THR A 110 12.93 -8.14 -11.20
N GLN A 111 13.16 -9.44 -11.07
CA GLN A 111 12.33 -10.45 -11.76
C GLN A 111 10.88 -10.44 -11.23
N ARG A 112 10.69 -10.25 -9.93
CA ARG A 112 9.35 -10.10 -9.35
C ARG A 112 8.66 -8.83 -9.82
N ILE A 113 9.41 -7.71 -9.90
CA ILE A 113 8.88 -6.45 -10.40
C ILE A 113 8.41 -6.61 -11.85
N ALA A 114 9.21 -7.27 -12.70
CA ALA A 114 8.82 -7.59 -14.08
C ALA A 114 7.55 -8.46 -14.14
N GLY A 115 7.41 -9.44 -13.23
CA GLY A 115 6.21 -10.25 -13.10
C GLY A 115 4.96 -9.43 -12.80
N TYR A 116 5.05 -8.50 -11.86
CA TYR A 116 3.93 -7.61 -11.50
C TYR A 116 3.65 -6.54 -12.57
N ARG A 117 4.65 -6.09 -13.33
CA ARG A 117 4.42 -5.30 -14.55
C ARG A 117 3.55 -6.09 -15.54
N ASN A 118 3.87 -7.35 -15.78
CA ASN A 118 3.09 -8.20 -16.68
C ASN A 118 1.65 -8.41 -16.18
N PHE A 119 1.46 -8.51 -14.87
CA PHE A 119 0.13 -8.54 -14.25
C PHE A 119 -0.66 -7.26 -14.52
N GLY A 120 -0.06 -6.08 -14.33
CA GLY A 120 -0.69 -4.81 -14.68
C GLY A 120 -1.04 -4.71 -16.17
N THR A 121 -0.15 -5.18 -17.05
CA THR A 121 -0.39 -5.23 -18.50
C THR A 121 -1.57 -6.17 -18.83
N LYS A 122 -1.71 -7.31 -18.15
CA LYS A 122 -2.86 -8.21 -18.33
C LYS A 122 -4.17 -7.51 -17.98
N LEU A 123 -4.23 -6.81 -16.85
CA LEU A 123 -5.40 -6.02 -16.45
C LEU A 123 -5.78 -4.98 -17.49
N TRP A 124 -4.80 -4.20 -17.92
CA TRP A 124 -4.99 -3.18 -18.95
C TRP A 124 -5.55 -3.78 -20.24
N ASN A 125 -4.94 -4.88 -20.70
CA ASN A 125 -5.38 -5.55 -21.94
C ASN A 125 -6.78 -6.16 -21.80
N ALA A 126 -7.15 -6.71 -20.64
CA ALA A 126 -8.49 -7.21 -20.38
C ALA A 126 -9.53 -6.07 -20.46
N ALA A 127 -9.26 -4.94 -19.79
CA ALA A 127 -10.13 -3.77 -19.84
C ALA A 127 -10.24 -3.19 -21.27
N ARG A 128 -9.12 -3.11 -21.98
CA ARG A 128 -9.10 -2.67 -23.39
C ARG A 128 -9.91 -3.61 -24.28
N PHE A 129 -9.76 -4.91 -24.11
CA PHE A 129 -10.54 -5.90 -24.87
C PHE A 129 -12.03 -5.73 -24.60
N ALA A 130 -12.45 -5.59 -23.35
CA ALA A 130 -13.84 -5.35 -23.00
C ALA A 130 -14.37 -4.07 -23.66
N SER A 131 -13.60 -2.97 -23.60
CA SER A 131 -13.98 -1.71 -24.24
C SER A 131 -14.11 -1.80 -25.76
N LEU A 132 -13.21 -2.53 -26.43
CA LEU A 132 -13.25 -2.74 -27.90
C LEU A 132 -14.44 -3.62 -28.33
N ASN A 133 -14.99 -4.41 -27.42
CA ASN A 133 -16.20 -5.22 -27.64
C ASN A 133 -17.46 -4.57 -27.06
N GLU A 134 -17.44 -3.24 -26.88
CA GLU A 134 -18.60 -2.44 -26.44
C GLU A 134 -19.19 -2.89 -25.08
N ALA A 135 -18.38 -3.52 -24.23
CA ALA A 135 -18.82 -3.86 -22.88
C ALA A 135 -19.10 -2.58 -22.07
N ASN A 136 -20.33 -2.44 -21.60
CA ASN A 136 -20.74 -1.31 -20.78
C ASN A 136 -20.46 -1.60 -19.32
N PHE A 137 -19.81 -0.63 -18.68
CA PHE A 137 -19.60 -0.66 -17.22
C PHE A 137 -20.86 -0.12 -16.53
N GLY A 138 -21.72 -1.01 -16.05
CA GLY A 138 -22.89 -0.64 -15.25
C GLY A 138 -22.48 -0.29 -13.81
N THR A 139 -23.36 0.45 -13.13
CA THR A 139 -23.21 0.81 -11.71
C THR A 139 -23.83 -0.18 -10.74
N SER A 140 -24.52 -1.20 -11.25
CA SER A 140 -25.20 -2.23 -10.46
C SER A 140 -24.65 -3.62 -10.76
N VAL A 141 -24.71 -4.50 -9.77
CA VAL A 141 -24.39 -5.91 -9.97
C VAL A 141 -25.38 -6.50 -10.99
N PRO A 142 -24.91 -7.10 -12.09
CA PRO A 142 -25.81 -7.63 -13.10
C PRO A 142 -26.65 -8.77 -12.54
N SER A 143 -27.96 -8.73 -12.76
CA SER A 143 -28.84 -9.86 -12.52
C SER A 143 -28.64 -10.86 -13.64
N THR A 144 -28.29 -12.11 -13.30
CA THR A 144 -28.06 -13.14 -14.30
C THR A 144 -28.52 -14.50 -13.82
N ASN A 145 -29.13 -15.27 -14.74
CA ASN A 145 -29.58 -16.64 -14.50
C ASN A 145 -28.53 -17.67 -14.95
N GLU A 146 -27.55 -17.24 -15.73
CA GLU A 146 -26.49 -18.12 -16.25
C GLU A 146 -25.55 -18.55 -15.11
N THR A 147 -25.31 -19.85 -15.00
CA THR A 147 -24.49 -20.42 -13.92
C THR A 147 -23.06 -19.82 -13.90
N ILE A 148 -22.45 -19.67 -15.07
CA ILE A 148 -21.08 -19.11 -15.16
C ILE A 148 -21.03 -17.66 -14.75
N ASN A 149 -22.05 -16.89 -15.09
CA ASN A 149 -22.11 -15.47 -14.71
C ASN A 149 -22.36 -15.31 -13.19
N ARG A 150 -23.19 -16.18 -12.61
CA ARG A 150 -23.38 -16.21 -11.14
C ARG A 150 -22.11 -16.60 -10.42
N TRP A 151 -21.37 -17.56 -10.97
CA TRP A 151 -20.09 -17.98 -10.41
C TRP A 151 -19.07 -16.83 -10.39
N ILE A 152 -18.86 -16.16 -11.54
CA ILE A 152 -17.87 -15.06 -11.60
C ILE A 152 -18.25 -13.87 -10.73
N VAL A 153 -19.55 -13.55 -10.61
CA VAL A 153 -20.01 -12.50 -9.68
C VAL A 153 -19.72 -12.93 -8.23
N GLY A 154 -19.97 -14.19 -7.88
CA GLY A 154 -19.66 -14.73 -6.56
C GLY A 154 -18.16 -14.64 -6.22
N GLU A 155 -17.28 -15.06 -7.14
CA GLU A 155 -15.83 -14.96 -6.97
C GLU A 155 -15.36 -13.49 -6.89
N THR A 156 -15.99 -12.61 -7.66
CA THR A 156 -15.69 -11.16 -7.57
C THR A 156 -16.01 -10.60 -6.18
N VAL A 157 -17.20 -10.90 -5.65
CA VAL A 157 -17.64 -10.46 -4.32
C VAL A 157 -16.74 -11.03 -3.23
N LYS A 158 -16.39 -12.32 -3.33
CA LYS A 158 -15.47 -12.97 -2.39
C LYS A 158 -14.10 -12.27 -2.39
N THR A 159 -13.50 -12.07 -3.55
CA THR A 159 -12.22 -11.39 -3.71
C THR A 159 -12.26 -9.96 -3.15
N LEU A 160 -13.34 -9.23 -3.45
CA LEU A 160 -13.51 -7.86 -2.92
C LEU A 160 -13.53 -7.84 -1.39
N ASN A 161 -14.22 -8.80 -0.76
CA ASN A 161 -14.24 -8.93 0.70
C ASN A 161 -12.85 -9.26 1.27
N GLU A 162 -12.11 -10.17 0.63
CA GLU A 162 -10.74 -10.51 1.04
C GLU A 162 -9.80 -9.29 0.93
N VAL A 163 -9.94 -8.51 -0.14
CA VAL A 163 -9.18 -7.26 -0.34
C VAL A 163 -9.51 -6.24 0.75
N ASN A 164 -10.80 -6.00 1.02
CA ASN A 164 -11.21 -5.05 2.05
C ASN A 164 -10.69 -5.45 3.43
N VAL A 165 -10.84 -6.72 3.82
CA VAL A 165 -10.29 -7.25 5.08
C VAL A 165 -8.76 -7.08 5.14
N GLY A 166 -8.07 -7.31 4.01
CA GLY A 166 -6.63 -7.08 3.91
C GLY A 166 -6.25 -5.63 4.18
N PHE A 167 -6.98 -4.67 3.62
CA PHE A 167 -6.75 -3.23 3.87
C PHE A 167 -7.08 -2.85 5.31
N ASP A 168 -8.22 -3.25 5.84
CA ASP A 168 -8.65 -2.93 7.20
C ASP A 168 -7.67 -3.45 8.28
N GLN A 169 -6.99 -4.57 7.98
CA GLN A 169 -6.01 -5.19 8.88
C GLN A 169 -4.56 -4.85 8.53
N PHE A 170 -4.31 -3.92 7.62
CA PHE A 170 -2.96 -3.57 7.12
C PHE A 170 -2.18 -4.76 6.54
N ARG A 171 -2.88 -5.80 6.08
CA ARG A 171 -2.30 -6.98 5.41
C ARG A 171 -2.32 -6.81 3.89
N PHE A 172 -1.54 -5.85 3.40
CA PHE A 172 -1.51 -5.48 1.98
C PHE A 172 -1.05 -6.63 1.07
N ASN A 173 -0.19 -7.52 1.57
CA ASN A 173 0.21 -8.73 0.87
C ASN A 173 -0.97 -9.66 0.58
N ASP A 174 -1.91 -9.82 1.52
CA ASP A 174 -3.08 -10.67 1.35
C ASP A 174 -4.03 -10.06 0.33
N ALA A 175 -4.27 -8.74 0.40
CA ALA A 175 -5.07 -8.02 -0.60
C ALA A 175 -4.47 -8.14 -2.00
N ALA A 176 -3.15 -7.94 -2.15
CA ALA A 176 -2.45 -8.10 -3.42
C ALA A 176 -2.52 -9.54 -3.94
N HIS A 177 -2.39 -10.54 -3.07
CA HIS A 177 -2.48 -11.95 -3.43
C HIS A 177 -3.89 -12.35 -3.88
N ALA A 178 -4.93 -11.88 -3.20
CA ALA A 178 -6.31 -12.12 -3.58
C ALA A 178 -6.60 -11.58 -4.99
N LEU A 179 -6.19 -10.34 -5.27
CA LEU A 179 -6.32 -9.74 -6.61
C LEU A 179 -5.53 -10.49 -7.67
N TYR A 180 -4.29 -10.85 -7.36
CA TYR A 180 -3.43 -11.58 -8.29
C TYR A 180 -4.04 -12.95 -8.64
N SER A 181 -4.50 -13.71 -7.64
CA SER A 181 -5.10 -15.02 -7.82
C SER A 181 -6.41 -14.96 -8.62
N PHE A 182 -7.26 -13.97 -8.34
CA PHE A 182 -8.52 -13.78 -9.07
C PHE A 182 -8.33 -13.47 -10.55
N ILE A 183 -7.32 -12.66 -10.88
CA ILE A 183 -7.12 -12.22 -12.27
C ILE A 183 -6.27 -13.22 -13.08
N TRP A 184 -5.33 -13.92 -12.43
CA TRP A 184 -4.36 -14.78 -13.12
C TRP A 184 -4.70 -16.26 -13.03
N GLY A 185 -5.42 -16.71 -11.99
CA GLY A 185 -5.89 -18.07 -11.80
C GLY A 185 -7.21 -18.32 -12.53
#